data_4b870b01ae6fd0f470eb88f8533744e6
#
_entry.id   4b870b01ae6fd0f470eb88f8533744e6
#
_cell.length_a   1.000
_cell.length_b   1.000
_cell.length_c   1.000
_cell.angle_alpha   90.00
_cell.angle_beta   90.00
_cell.angle_gamma   90.00
#
_symmetry.space_group_name_H-M   'P 1'
#
loop_
_entity.id
_entity.type
_entity.pdbx_description
1 polymer ?
#
loop_
_entity_poly.entity_id
_entity_poly.type
_entity_poly.pdbx_seq_one_letter_code
_entity_poly.pdbx_strand_id
1 'polypeptide(L)'
;YSVQFVQNQIFVQNQVYPMIQNKYPDIDIELGGEQNERYESMNAILYGFIISQFLIYALLAIPLKSYLQPLVVMGVIPFGAVGAVVGHYIIGIELMFFSVLGIVALSGVVINSSLVLVDYANRQCREGLTLHDAIVRACTVRFRPIILTSFTTFVGLIPLMTTITPNTAPFLPMATSLAWGVLFATFITLLLVPCFYLIVEDLLSAIASFKAWLFNDPELKRA
;
A
#
# COMPACT_ATOMS: atom_id res chain seq x y z
N TYR A 1 26.96 1.01 -9.55
CA TYR A 1 26.39 1.51 -10.83
C TYR A 1 25.64 2.85 -10.65
N SER A 2 24.93 3.09 -9.56
CA SER A 2 24.13 4.31 -9.36
C SER A 2 24.95 5.59 -9.18
N VAL A 3 26.06 5.56 -8.49
CA VAL A 3 26.90 6.75 -8.23
C VAL A 3 27.58 7.25 -9.49
N GLN A 4 28.09 6.35 -10.32
CA GLN A 4 28.76 6.70 -11.59
C GLN A 4 27.76 7.27 -12.60
N PHE A 5 26.53 6.80 -12.57
CA PHE A 5 25.46 7.29 -13.42
C PHE A 5 25.03 8.71 -13.04
N VAL A 6 24.84 9.00 -11.76
CA VAL A 6 24.51 10.35 -11.25
C VAL A 6 25.64 11.33 -11.57
N GLN A 7 26.91 10.92 -11.43
CA GLN A 7 28.05 11.75 -11.80
C GLN A 7 28.09 12.07 -13.31
N ASN A 8 27.76 11.08 -14.15
CA ASN A 8 27.70 11.31 -15.59
C ASN A 8 26.57 12.27 -15.98
N GLN A 9 25.39 12.20 -15.33
CA GLN A 9 24.31 13.16 -15.57
C GLN A 9 24.68 14.57 -15.14
N ILE A 10 25.29 14.74 -13.96
CA ILE A 10 25.76 16.05 -13.48
C ILE A 10 26.83 16.62 -14.42
N PHE A 11 27.72 15.79 -14.94
CA PHE A 11 28.73 16.20 -15.92
C PHE A 11 28.10 16.66 -17.23
N VAL A 12 27.15 15.90 -17.77
CA VAL A 12 26.45 16.27 -19.02
C VAL A 12 25.67 17.57 -18.85
N GLN A 13 24.96 17.73 -17.74
CA GLN A 13 24.11 18.88 -17.47
C GLN A 13 24.93 20.15 -17.19
N ASN A 14 26.05 20.05 -16.48
CA ASN A 14 26.84 21.22 -16.07
C ASN A 14 27.95 21.61 -17.07
N GLN A 15 28.45 20.68 -17.88
CA GLN A 15 29.56 20.95 -18.78
C GLN A 15 29.20 20.79 -20.26
N VAL A 16 28.48 19.74 -20.63
CA VAL A 16 28.18 19.45 -22.04
C VAL A 16 27.02 20.31 -22.55
N TYR A 17 25.96 20.46 -21.78
CA TYR A 17 24.77 21.24 -22.14
C TYR A 17 25.11 22.71 -22.45
N PRO A 18 25.78 23.47 -21.55
CA PRO A 18 26.12 24.89 -21.85
C PRO A 18 27.13 25.04 -22.97
N MET A 19 28.03 24.06 -23.19
CA MET A 19 28.98 24.09 -24.29
C MET A 19 28.29 23.92 -25.64
N ILE A 20 27.29 23.07 -25.77
CA ILE A 20 26.55 22.86 -27.01
C ILE A 20 25.61 24.03 -27.25
N GLN A 21 24.92 24.53 -26.23
CA GLN A 21 24.00 25.66 -26.35
C GLN A 21 24.68 26.95 -26.75
N ASN A 22 25.94 27.18 -26.28
CA ASN A 22 26.76 28.31 -26.72
C ASN A 22 27.24 28.19 -28.18
N LYS A 23 27.42 26.97 -28.67
CA LYS A 23 27.91 26.71 -30.03
C LYS A 23 26.77 26.69 -31.06
N TYR A 24 25.57 26.33 -30.63
CA TYR A 24 24.39 26.19 -31.49
C TYR A 24 23.15 26.78 -30.78
N PRO A 25 22.96 28.10 -30.75
CA PRO A 25 21.89 28.77 -30.02
C PRO A 25 20.47 28.47 -30.55
N ASP A 26 20.35 28.00 -31.79
CA ASP A 26 19.06 27.71 -32.42
C ASP A 26 18.62 26.22 -32.23
N ILE A 27 19.38 25.42 -31.48
CA ILE A 27 19.04 24.02 -31.24
C ILE A 27 18.45 23.89 -29.83
N ASP A 28 17.23 23.47 -29.77
CA ASP A 28 16.58 23.08 -28.50
C ASP A 28 17.08 21.69 -28.10
N ILE A 29 17.87 21.63 -27.02
CA ILE A 29 18.47 20.38 -26.54
C ILE A 29 17.57 19.83 -25.46
N GLU A 30 16.71 18.90 -25.79
CA GLU A 30 16.02 18.11 -24.81
C GLU A 30 16.89 16.93 -24.36
N LEU A 31 17.01 16.74 -23.06
CA LEU A 31 17.56 15.50 -22.49
C LEU A 31 16.55 14.38 -22.78
N GLY A 32 16.55 13.91 -24.03
CA GLY A 32 15.76 12.79 -24.47
C GLY A 32 16.38 11.47 -24.00
N GLY A 33 15.55 10.44 -23.90
CA GLY A 33 15.97 9.09 -23.63
C GLY A 33 15.17 8.43 -22.50
N GLU A 34 15.44 7.17 -22.29
CA GLU A 34 14.78 6.27 -21.32
C GLU A 34 14.61 6.86 -19.90
N GLN A 35 15.45 7.83 -19.54
CA GLN A 35 15.42 8.49 -18.23
C GLN A 35 14.26 9.49 -18.08
N ASN A 36 14.01 10.34 -19.06
CA ASN A 36 12.89 11.29 -19.01
C ASN A 36 11.56 10.53 -19.04
N GLU A 37 11.47 9.51 -19.89
CA GLU A 37 10.30 8.64 -19.95
C GLU A 37 10.07 7.93 -18.59
N ARG A 38 11.14 7.55 -17.89
CA ARG A 38 11.05 6.95 -16.55
C ARG A 38 10.58 7.96 -15.51
N TYR A 39 11.04 9.21 -15.54
CA TYR A 39 10.58 10.26 -14.61
C TYR A 39 9.12 10.62 -14.84
N GLU A 40 8.70 10.79 -16.09
CA GLU A 40 7.30 11.06 -16.44
C GLU A 40 6.40 9.90 -16.03
N SER A 41 6.83 8.67 -16.29
CA SER A 41 6.14 7.45 -15.90
C SER A 41 6.04 7.32 -14.37
N MET A 42 7.10 7.66 -13.64
CA MET A 42 7.09 7.63 -12.17
C MET A 42 6.07 8.63 -11.59
N ASN A 43 6.03 9.85 -12.11
CA ASN A 43 5.05 10.85 -11.72
C ASN A 43 3.62 10.38 -12.05
N ALA A 44 3.41 9.80 -13.23
CA ALA A 44 2.11 9.26 -13.62
C ALA A 44 1.66 8.13 -12.67
N ILE A 45 2.58 7.24 -12.26
CA ILE A 45 2.30 6.18 -11.28
C ILE A 45 1.93 6.77 -9.91
N LEU A 46 2.65 7.78 -9.43
CA LEU A 46 2.36 8.43 -8.15
C LEU A 46 0.98 9.10 -8.16
N TYR A 47 0.66 9.86 -9.20
CA TYR A 47 -0.68 10.45 -9.35
C TYR A 47 -1.76 9.36 -9.47
N GLY A 48 -1.54 8.33 -10.28
CA GLY A 48 -2.44 7.19 -10.41
C GLY A 48 -2.64 6.46 -9.09
N PHE A 49 -1.59 6.29 -8.29
CA PHE A 49 -1.67 5.70 -6.95
C PHE A 49 -2.53 6.54 -6.00
N ILE A 50 -2.30 7.87 -5.95
CA ILE A 50 -3.10 8.77 -5.11
C ILE A 50 -4.58 8.72 -5.51
N ILE A 51 -4.87 8.82 -6.80
CA ILE A 51 -6.26 8.73 -7.31
C ILE A 51 -6.86 7.38 -6.96
N SER A 52 -6.12 6.27 -7.12
CA SER A 52 -6.61 4.94 -6.77
C SER A 52 -6.91 4.82 -5.28
N GLN A 53 -6.12 5.43 -4.39
CA GLN A 53 -6.40 5.43 -2.95
C GLN A 53 -7.70 6.17 -2.62
N PHE A 54 -7.99 7.30 -3.27
CA PHE A 54 -9.27 7.99 -3.10
C PHE A 54 -10.45 7.14 -3.58
N LEU A 55 -10.33 6.48 -4.72
CA LEU A 55 -11.36 5.58 -5.24
C LEU A 55 -11.58 4.39 -4.30
N ILE A 56 -10.53 3.79 -3.81
CA ILE A 56 -10.59 2.69 -2.84
C ILE A 56 -11.27 3.15 -1.56
N TYR A 57 -10.91 4.32 -1.03
CA TYR A 57 -11.56 4.88 0.15
C TYR A 57 -13.07 5.05 -0.07
N ALA A 58 -13.48 5.64 -1.19
CA ALA A 58 -14.89 5.81 -1.51
C ALA A 58 -15.64 4.48 -1.63
N LEU A 59 -15.02 3.48 -2.29
CA LEU A 59 -15.59 2.15 -2.45
C LEU A 59 -15.69 1.40 -1.11
N LEU A 60 -14.75 1.59 -0.19
CA LEU A 60 -14.77 0.96 1.14
C LEU A 60 -15.82 1.61 2.07
N ALA A 61 -16.06 2.91 1.95
CA ALA A 61 -17.02 3.62 2.78
C ALA A 61 -18.46 3.10 2.61
N ILE A 62 -18.81 2.61 1.42
CA ILE A 62 -20.15 2.07 1.11
C ILE A 62 -20.46 0.80 1.94
N PRO A 63 -19.69 -0.30 1.84
CA PRO A 63 -19.97 -1.53 2.58
C PRO A 63 -19.77 -1.38 4.09
N LEU A 64 -18.76 -0.61 4.51
CA LEU A 64 -18.44 -0.42 5.93
C LEU A 64 -19.41 0.54 6.63
N LYS A 65 -20.14 1.38 5.87
CA LYS A 65 -21.06 2.40 6.39
C LYS A 65 -20.42 3.31 7.45
N SER A 66 -19.14 3.58 7.29
CA SER A 66 -18.32 4.39 8.19
C SER A 66 -17.27 5.14 7.38
N TYR A 67 -16.92 6.34 7.83
CA TYR A 67 -15.85 7.13 7.22
C TYR A 67 -14.47 6.86 7.84
N LEU A 68 -14.41 6.32 9.04
CA LEU A 68 -13.16 6.05 9.75
C LEU A 68 -12.65 4.62 9.52
N GLN A 69 -13.53 3.64 9.41
CA GLN A 69 -13.14 2.26 9.18
C GLN A 69 -12.34 2.04 7.88
N PRO A 70 -12.64 2.71 6.74
CA PRO A 70 -11.78 2.66 5.56
C PRO A 70 -10.34 3.10 5.83
N LEU A 71 -10.12 4.12 6.67
CA LEU A 71 -8.79 4.58 7.04
C LEU A 71 -8.01 3.52 7.83
N VAL A 72 -8.69 2.80 8.71
CA VAL A 72 -8.10 1.65 9.44
C VAL A 72 -7.63 0.58 8.47
N VAL A 73 -8.50 0.21 7.51
CA VAL A 73 -8.19 -0.79 6.47
C VAL A 73 -7.00 -0.35 5.62
N MET A 74 -6.98 0.91 5.17
CA MET A 74 -5.91 1.48 4.36
C MET A 74 -4.61 1.67 5.14
N GLY A 75 -4.67 1.82 6.46
CA GLY A 75 -3.50 1.97 7.34
C GLY A 75 -2.52 0.80 7.29
N VAL A 76 -2.92 -0.34 6.72
CA VAL A 76 -2.02 -1.50 6.54
C VAL A 76 -1.11 -1.36 5.30
N ILE A 77 -1.46 -0.51 4.33
CA ILE A 77 -0.71 -0.37 3.07
C ILE A 77 0.78 -0.04 3.29
N PRO A 78 1.14 0.94 4.14
CA PRO A 78 2.55 1.25 4.39
C PRO A 78 3.36 0.06 4.92
N PHE A 79 2.74 -0.79 5.72
CA PHE A 79 3.42 -1.99 6.24
C PHE A 79 3.65 -3.04 5.15
N GLY A 80 2.75 -3.14 4.17
CA GLY A 80 2.98 -3.95 2.98
C GLY A 80 4.19 -3.47 2.19
N ALA A 81 4.35 -2.15 2.03
CA ALA A 81 5.52 -1.56 1.40
C ALA A 81 6.83 -1.88 2.15
N VAL A 82 6.81 -1.86 3.49
CA VAL A 82 7.96 -2.31 4.30
C VAL A 82 8.30 -3.78 3.99
N GLY A 83 7.29 -4.65 3.89
CA GLY A 83 7.49 -6.05 3.49
C GLY A 83 8.12 -6.20 2.11
N ALA A 84 7.72 -5.38 1.14
CA ALA A 84 8.32 -5.34 -0.18
C ALA A 84 9.81 -4.96 -0.11
N VAL A 85 10.18 -3.93 0.65
CA VAL A 85 11.58 -3.51 0.86
C VAL A 85 12.41 -4.63 1.51
N VAL A 86 11.87 -5.26 2.56
CA VAL A 86 12.51 -6.39 3.24
C VAL A 86 12.73 -7.55 2.26
N GLY A 87 11.76 -7.85 1.40
CA GLY A 87 11.89 -8.88 0.37
C GLY A 87 13.01 -8.60 -0.63
N HIS A 88 13.15 -7.35 -1.08
CA HIS A 88 14.26 -6.93 -1.95
C HIS A 88 15.61 -7.10 -1.27
N TYR A 89 15.70 -6.74 0.00
CA TYR A 89 16.91 -6.91 0.79
C TYR A 89 17.32 -8.38 0.94
N ILE A 90 16.35 -9.28 1.19
CA ILE A 90 16.59 -10.73 1.33
C ILE A 90 17.08 -11.35 0.03
N ILE A 91 16.48 -10.95 -1.11
CA ILE A 91 16.85 -11.49 -2.43
C ILE A 91 18.11 -10.82 -2.98
N GLY A 92 18.49 -9.65 -2.46
CA GLY A 92 19.69 -8.91 -2.90
C GLY A 92 19.49 -8.17 -4.21
N ILE A 93 18.28 -7.71 -4.50
CA ILE A 93 17.94 -6.91 -5.68
C ILE A 93 17.61 -5.47 -5.31
N GLU A 94 17.96 -4.53 -6.19
CA GLU A 94 17.68 -3.11 -5.99
C GLU A 94 16.21 -2.80 -6.22
N LEU A 95 15.72 -1.77 -5.52
CA LEU A 95 14.39 -1.21 -5.78
C LEU A 95 14.41 -0.46 -7.11
N MET A 96 13.61 -0.91 -8.05
CA MET A 96 13.51 -0.36 -9.40
C MET A 96 12.10 0.16 -9.67
N PHE A 97 11.89 0.78 -10.83
CA PHE A 97 10.60 1.24 -11.31
C PHE A 97 9.49 0.16 -11.18
N PHE A 98 9.78 -1.07 -11.61
CA PHE A 98 8.85 -2.19 -11.52
C PHE A 98 8.57 -2.63 -10.07
N SER A 99 9.48 -2.36 -9.11
CA SER A 99 9.22 -2.59 -7.68
C SER A 99 8.09 -1.69 -7.17
N VAL A 100 8.05 -0.42 -7.61
CA VAL A 100 7.01 0.53 -7.24
C VAL A 100 5.65 0.08 -7.79
N LEU A 101 5.59 -0.40 -9.03
CA LEU A 101 4.37 -0.99 -9.59
C LEU A 101 3.89 -2.19 -8.77
N GLY A 102 4.81 -3.04 -8.30
CA GLY A 102 4.50 -4.13 -7.39
C GLY A 102 3.88 -3.65 -6.07
N ILE A 103 4.39 -2.56 -5.49
CA ILE A 103 3.83 -1.96 -4.26
C ILE A 103 2.43 -1.37 -4.51
N VAL A 104 2.21 -0.75 -5.66
CA VAL A 104 0.87 -0.25 -6.05
C VAL A 104 -0.13 -1.40 -6.15
N ALA A 105 0.24 -2.49 -6.85
CA ALA A 105 -0.59 -3.69 -6.96
C ALA A 105 -0.85 -4.35 -5.59
N LEU A 106 0.18 -4.41 -4.74
CA LEU A 106 0.10 -4.91 -3.37
C LEU A 106 -0.99 -4.20 -2.56
N SER A 107 -1.13 -2.87 -2.70
CA SER A 107 -2.12 -2.11 -1.94
C SER A 107 -3.54 -2.63 -2.16
N GLY A 108 -3.90 -2.96 -3.40
CA GLY A 108 -5.21 -3.54 -3.72
C GLY A 108 -5.45 -4.93 -3.12
N VAL A 109 -4.41 -5.78 -3.10
CA VAL A 109 -4.50 -7.14 -2.53
C VAL A 109 -4.66 -7.09 -1.01
N VAL A 110 -3.90 -6.24 -0.34
CA VAL A 110 -3.91 -6.07 1.13
C VAL A 110 -5.25 -5.52 1.62
N ILE A 111 -5.78 -4.52 0.91
CA ILE A 111 -7.08 -3.92 1.24
C ILE A 111 -8.20 -4.95 1.19
N ASN A 112 -8.21 -5.82 0.18
CA ASN A 112 -9.24 -6.86 0.06
C ASN A 112 -9.27 -7.79 1.28
N SER A 113 -8.11 -8.22 1.77
CA SER A 113 -8.00 -9.06 2.97
C SER A 113 -8.48 -8.34 4.23
N SER A 114 -8.09 -7.08 4.39
CA SER A 114 -8.47 -6.23 5.53
C SER A 114 -9.97 -5.90 5.52
N LEU A 115 -10.55 -5.60 4.34
CA LEU A 115 -11.98 -5.34 4.18
C LEU A 115 -12.82 -6.52 4.65
N VAL A 116 -12.48 -7.74 4.21
CA VAL A 116 -13.22 -8.95 4.57
C VAL A 116 -13.21 -9.20 6.07
N LEU A 117 -12.10 -8.88 6.75
CA LEU A 117 -11.99 -9.00 8.20
C LEU A 117 -12.91 -8.00 8.91
N VAL A 118 -12.86 -6.72 8.53
CA VAL A 118 -13.67 -5.65 9.14
C VAL A 118 -15.16 -5.81 8.84
N ASP A 119 -15.55 -6.16 7.60
CA ASP A 119 -16.95 -6.43 7.25
C ASP A 119 -17.52 -7.60 8.07
N TYR A 120 -16.74 -8.66 8.28
CA TYR A 120 -17.18 -9.77 9.11
C TYR A 120 -17.39 -9.34 10.57
N ALA A 121 -16.47 -8.54 11.14
CA ALA A 121 -16.62 -8.00 12.49
C ALA A 121 -17.89 -7.14 12.61
N ASN A 122 -18.12 -6.25 11.63
CA ASN A 122 -19.32 -5.41 11.58
C ASN A 122 -20.62 -6.23 11.53
N ARG A 123 -20.64 -7.35 10.80
CA ARG A 123 -21.80 -8.26 10.78
C ARG A 123 -22.05 -8.87 12.13
N GLN A 124 -20.99 -9.35 12.82
CA GLN A 124 -21.14 -9.95 14.12
C GLN A 124 -21.63 -8.95 15.18
N CYS A 125 -21.21 -7.68 15.09
CA CYS A 125 -21.76 -6.62 15.94
C CYS A 125 -23.26 -6.39 15.67
N ARG A 126 -23.70 -6.43 14.41
CA ARG A 126 -25.14 -6.29 14.03
C ARG A 126 -25.98 -7.49 14.50
N GLU A 127 -25.37 -8.65 14.65
CA GLU A 127 -26.00 -9.87 15.22
C GLU A 127 -26.08 -9.84 16.75
N GLY A 128 -25.58 -8.77 17.40
CA GLY A 128 -25.71 -8.54 18.84
C GLY A 128 -24.49 -8.96 19.67
N LEU A 129 -23.36 -9.32 19.06
CA LEU A 129 -22.12 -9.57 19.78
C LEU A 129 -21.51 -8.25 20.26
N THR A 130 -20.79 -8.31 21.39
CA THR A 130 -19.96 -7.18 21.82
C THR A 130 -18.87 -6.92 20.80
N LEU A 131 -18.39 -5.68 20.70
CA LEU A 131 -17.35 -5.30 19.75
C LEU A 131 -16.10 -6.20 19.90
N HIS A 132 -15.66 -6.41 21.11
CA HIS A 132 -14.50 -7.25 21.41
C HIS A 132 -14.70 -8.71 20.94
N ASP A 133 -15.86 -9.31 21.27
CA ASP A 133 -16.16 -10.69 20.87
C ASP A 133 -16.31 -10.83 19.36
N ALA A 134 -16.90 -9.81 18.70
CA ALA A 134 -17.06 -9.76 17.26
C ALA A 134 -15.70 -9.76 16.54
N ILE A 135 -14.73 -8.97 17.03
CA ILE A 135 -13.38 -8.90 16.48
C ILE A 135 -12.61 -10.21 16.70
N VAL A 136 -12.63 -10.75 17.91
CA VAL A 136 -11.98 -12.04 18.22
C VAL A 136 -12.53 -13.14 17.33
N ARG A 137 -13.86 -13.17 17.15
CA ARG A 137 -14.52 -14.14 16.26
C ARG A 137 -14.14 -13.91 14.81
N ALA A 138 -14.07 -12.64 14.35
CA ALA A 138 -13.65 -12.31 12.99
C ALA A 138 -12.23 -12.79 12.73
N CYS A 139 -11.29 -12.52 13.62
CA CYS A 139 -9.92 -12.99 13.52
C CYS A 139 -9.84 -14.52 13.44
N THR A 140 -10.57 -15.23 14.33
CA THR A 140 -10.55 -16.69 14.38
C THR A 140 -11.08 -17.32 13.09
N VAL A 141 -12.23 -16.84 12.60
CA VAL A 141 -12.89 -17.40 11.40
C VAL A 141 -12.16 -17.02 10.12
N ARG A 142 -11.62 -15.81 10.03
CA ARG A 142 -10.94 -15.28 8.83
C ARG A 142 -9.45 -15.60 8.76
N PHE A 143 -8.84 -16.05 9.85
CA PHE A 143 -7.42 -16.41 9.91
C PHE A 143 -7.02 -17.37 8.79
N ARG A 144 -7.71 -18.50 8.71
CA ARG A 144 -7.41 -19.56 7.73
C ARG A 144 -7.56 -19.10 6.27
N PRO A 145 -8.68 -18.49 5.85
CA PRO A 145 -8.81 -17.96 4.48
C PRO A 145 -7.76 -16.91 4.12
N ILE A 146 -7.46 -15.98 5.02
CA ILE A 146 -6.49 -14.90 4.74
C ILE A 146 -5.08 -15.47 4.56
N ILE A 147 -4.63 -16.36 5.43
CA ILE A 147 -3.31 -17.00 5.28
C ILE A 147 -3.25 -17.84 4.02
N LEU A 148 -4.31 -18.60 3.70
CA LEU A 148 -4.33 -19.44 2.52
C LEU A 148 -4.20 -18.61 1.24
N THR A 149 -4.95 -17.51 1.12
CA THR A 149 -4.88 -16.63 -0.08
C THR A 149 -3.51 -15.99 -0.21
N SER A 150 -2.91 -15.53 0.87
CA SER A 150 -1.58 -14.92 0.85
C SER A 150 -0.49 -15.93 0.49
N PHE A 151 -0.58 -17.12 1.05
CA PHE A 151 0.35 -18.21 0.75
C PHE A 151 0.24 -18.67 -0.72
N THR A 152 -0.98 -18.84 -1.22
CA THR A 152 -1.19 -19.21 -2.64
C THR A 152 -0.72 -18.13 -3.60
N THR A 153 -0.90 -16.85 -3.25
CA THR A 153 -0.37 -15.71 -4.03
C THR A 153 1.16 -15.75 -4.05
N PHE A 154 1.78 -15.93 -2.88
CA PHE A 154 3.25 -16.02 -2.79
C PHE A 154 3.80 -17.18 -3.63
N VAL A 155 3.25 -18.39 -3.44
CA VAL A 155 3.67 -19.59 -4.21
C VAL A 155 3.44 -19.39 -5.71
N GLY A 156 2.32 -18.76 -6.10
CA GLY A 156 2.01 -18.46 -7.49
C GLY A 156 3.01 -17.50 -8.16
N LEU A 157 3.68 -16.65 -7.36
CA LEU A 157 4.70 -15.71 -7.86
C LEU A 157 6.12 -16.29 -7.89
N ILE A 158 6.38 -17.43 -7.22
CA ILE A 158 7.70 -18.09 -7.21
C ILE A 158 8.21 -18.35 -8.64
N PRO A 159 7.45 -18.89 -9.60
CA PRO A 159 7.95 -19.11 -10.94
C PRO A 159 8.47 -17.82 -11.60
N LEU A 160 7.78 -16.70 -11.41
CA LEU A 160 8.20 -15.41 -11.95
C LEU A 160 9.48 -14.86 -11.27
N MET A 161 9.72 -15.22 -10.02
CA MET A 161 10.91 -14.84 -9.27
C MET A 161 12.13 -15.74 -9.58
N THR A 162 11.90 -16.98 -10.04
CA THR A 162 12.97 -17.97 -10.26
C THR A 162 13.32 -18.13 -11.74
N THR A 163 12.39 -17.96 -12.65
CA THR A 163 12.60 -18.12 -14.10
C THR A 163 13.11 -16.80 -14.70
N ILE A 164 14.44 -16.62 -14.66
CA ILE A 164 15.08 -15.40 -15.19
C ILE A 164 15.39 -15.62 -16.69
N THR A 165 14.51 -15.10 -17.53
CA THR A 165 14.76 -14.94 -18.98
C THR A 165 14.89 -13.46 -19.31
N PRO A 166 15.51 -13.08 -20.45
CA PRO A 166 15.60 -11.67 -20.85
C PRO A 166 14.23 -10.96 -20.86
N ASN A 167 13.15 -11.66 -21.17
CA ASN A 167 11.80 -11.10 -21.19
C ASN A 167 11.15 -11.01 -19.82
N THR A 168 11.52 -11.85 -18.84
CA THR A 168 10.94 -11.87 -17.50
C THR A 168 11.77 -11.11 -16.48
N ALA A 169 13.05 -10.87 -16.76
CA ALA A 169 13.96 -10.16 -15.85
C ALA A 169 13.42 -8.79 -15.34
N PRO A 170 12.76 -7.94 -16.16
CA PRO A 170 12.20 -6.69 -15.68
C PRO A 170 11.06 -6.86 -14.67
N PHE A 171 10.34 -7.98 -14.69
CA PHE A 171 9.21 -8.25 -13.81
C PHE A 171 9.61 -8.88 -12.47
N LEU A 172 10.86 -9.35 -12.34
CA LEU A 172 11.39 -9.91 -11.09
C LEU A 172 11.23 -8.94 -9.90
N PRO A 173 11.60 -7.64 -9.99
CA PRO A 173 11.43 -6.72 -8.89
C PRO A 173 9.95 -6.50 -8.51
N MET A 174 9.05 -6.49 -9.50
CA MET A 174 7.60 -6.37 -9.28
C MET A 174 7.05 -7.59 -8.53
N ALA A 175 7.40 -8.78 -8.99
CA ALA A 175 6.99 -10.03 -8.35
C ALA A 175 7.50 -10.13 -6.91
N THR A 176 8.75 -9.72 -6.68
CA THR A 176 9.37 -9.68 -5.35
C THR A 176 8.64 -8.72 -4.42
N SER A 177 8.34 -7.49 -4.86
CA SER A 177 7.57 -6.52 -4.07
C SER A 177 6.21 -7.09 -3.69
N LEU A 178 5.51 -7.67 -4.65
CA LEU A 178 4.16 -8.20 -4.43
C LEU A 178 4.18 -9.42 -3.51
N ALA A 179 5.07 -10.39 -3.76
CA ALA A 179 5.14 -11.64 -3.00
C ALA A 179 5.49 -11.40 -1.52
N TRP A 180 6.62 -10.74 -1.27
CA TRP A 180 7.07 -10.46 0.09
C TRP A 180 6.16 -9.44 0.79
N GLY A 181 5.67 -8.45 0.05
CA GLY A 181 4.73 -7.47 0.57
C GLY A 181 3.43 -8.12 1.03
N VAL A 182 2.84 -9.04 0.25
CA VAL A 182 1.62 -9.76 0.65
C VAL A 182 1.84 -10.62 1.88
N LEU A 183 2.95 -11.36 1.96
CA LEU A 183 3.25 -12.17 3.14
C LEU A 183 3.36 -11.28 4.40
N PHE A 184 4.17 -10.25 4.34
CA PHE A 184 4.41 -9.35 5.46
C PHE A 184 3.11 -8.62 5.86
N ALA A 185 2.40 -8.06 4.88
CA ALA A 185 1.13 -7.40 5.12
C ALA A 185 0.09 -8.32 5.75
N THR A 186 0.07 -9.60 5.42
CA THR A 186 -0.88 -10.56 6.00
C THR A 186 -0.69 -10.72 7.50
N PHE A 187 0.55 -10.89 7.95
CA PHE A 187 0.84 -10.96 9.39
C PHE A 187 0.45 -9.66 10.10
N ILE A 188 0.79 -8.53 9.49
CA ILE A 188 0.46 -7.22 10.05
C ILE A 188 -1.07 -6.99 10.05
N THR A 189 -1.78 -7.35 8.99
CA THR A 189 -3.24 -7.20 8.90
C THR A 189 -3.95 -7.95 10.03
N LEU A 190 -3.56 -9.19 10.30
CA LEU A 190 -4.18 -10.01 11.35
C LEU A 190 -3.96 -9.45 12.75
N LEU A 191 -2.88 -8.71 12.96
CA LEU A 191 -2.56 -8.10 14.25
C LEU A 191 -3.06 -6.64 14.33
N LEU A 192 -2.77 -5.84 13.33
CA LEU A 192 -2.91 -4.38 13.36
C LEU A 192 -4.36 -3.94 13.12
N VAL A 193 -5.07 -4.59 12.19
CA VAL A 193 -6.47 -4.23 11.88
C VAL A 193 -7.38 -4.38 13.09
N PRO A 194 -7.35 -5.50 13.85
CA PRO A 194 -8.11 -5.64 15.09
C PRO A 194 -7.78 -4.56 16.12
N CYS A 195 -6.48 -4.27 16.31
CA CYS A 195 -6.03 -3.25 17.25
C CYS A 195 -6.50 -1.85 16.84
N PHE A 196 -6.31 -1.47 15.58
CA PHE A 196 -6.75 -0.17 15.08
C PHE A 196 -8.27 -0.02 15.13
N TYR A 197 -9.00 -1.08 14.84
CA TYR A 197 -10.45 -1.06 14.91
C TYR A 197 -10.92 -0.77 16.34
N LEU A 198 -10.37 -1.45 17.35
CA LEU A 198 -10.68 -1.18 18.76
C LEU A 198 -10.30 0.23 19.19
N ILE A 199 -9.11 0.70 18.81
CA ILE A 199 -8.65 2.05 19.14
C ILE A 199 -9.59 3.12 18.55
N VAL A 200 -10.03 2.95 17.31
CA VAL A 200 -10.92 3.92 16.65
C VAL A 200 -12.29 3.94 17.33
N GLU A 201 -12.85 2.79 17.67
CA GLU A 201 -14.14 2.72 18.39
C GLU A 201 -14.05 3.28 19.82
N ASP A 202 -12.97 3.00 20.55
CA ASP A 202 -12.72 3.60 21.85
C ASP A 202 -12.56 5.11 21.76
N LEU A 203 -11.87 5.61 20.74
CA LEU A 203 -11.72 7.04 20.50
C LEU A 203 -13.07 7.70 20.18
N LEU A 204 -13.89 7.07 19.35
CA LEU A 204 -15.23 7.57 19.02
C LEU A 204 -16.13 7.60 20.25
N SER A 205 -16.12 6.58 21.08
CA SER A 205 -16.87 6.54 22.32
C SER A 205 -16.41 7.61 23.32
N ALA A 206 -15.09 7.84 23.43
CA ALA A 206 -14.52 8.89 24.26
C ALA A 206 -14.93 10.29 23.75
N ILE A 207 -14.90 10.52 22.44
CA ILE A 207 -15.34 11.78 21.83
C ILE A 207 -16.83 12.01 22.06
N ALA A 208 -17.67 10.97 21.90
CA ALA A 208 -19.11 11.04 22.16
C ALA A 208 -19.41 11.38 23.61
N SER A 209 -18.70 10.72 24.55
CA SER A 209 -18.81 10.99 26.00
C SER A 209 -18.38 12.41 26.37
N PHE A 210 -17.28 12.90 25.78
CA PHE A 210 -16.80 14.25 26.00
C PHE A 210 -17.79 15.29 25.45
N LYS A 211 -18.36 15.06 24.28
CA LYS A 211 -19.40 15.91 23.69
C LYS A 211 -20.67 15.93 24.55
N ALA A 212 -21.10 14.77 25.04
CA ALA A 212 -22.25 14.66 25.95
C ALA A 212 -22.01 15.41 27.27
N TRP A 213 -20.78 15.40 27.78
CA TRP A 213 -20.40 16.18 28.97
C TRP A 213 -20.41 17.69 28.69
N LEU A 214 -19.86 18.11 27.53
CA LEU A 214 -19.76 19.54 27.16
C LEU A 214 -21.13 20.19 26.93
N PHE A 215 -22.06 19.48 26.29
CA PHE A 215 -23.38 20.00 25.93
C PHE A 215 -24.47 19.64 26.96
N ASN A 216 -24.12 18.96 28.05
CA ASN A 216 -25.03 18.53 29.12
C ASN A 216 -26.29 17.79 28.60
N ASP A 217 -26.13 17.04 27.52
CA ASP A 217 -27.22 16.33 26.84
C ASP A 217 -27.37 14.91 27.38
N PRO A 218 -28.47 14.57 28.10
CA PRO A 218 -28.66 13.26 28.71
C PRO A 218 -28.92 12.13 27.70
N GLU A 219 -29.35 12.44 26.48
CA GLU A 219 -29.61 11.43 25.42
C GLU A 219 -28.32 10.84 24.85
N LEU A 220 -27.25 11.63 24.76
CA LEU A 220 -25.93 11.20 24.27
C LEU A 220 -25.14 10.31 25.25
N LYS A 221 -25.60 10.21 26.50
CA LYS A 221 -24.98 9.34 27.54
C LYS A 221 -25.35 7.86 27.40
N ARG A 222 -26.32 7.52 26.53
CA ARG A 222 -26.85 6.14 26.39
C ARG A 222 -26.43 5.46 25.08
N ALA A 223 -25.69 6.14 24.19
CA ALA A 223 -25.16 5.60 22.94
C ALA A 223 -23.70 5.15 23.11
#